data_4408c7e29046848af5488555af03a9d9
#
_entry.id   4408c7e29046848af5488555af03a9d9
#
_cell.length_a   1.000
_cell.length_b   1.000
_cell.length_c   1.000
_cell.angle_alpha   90.00
_cell.angle_beta   90.00
_cell.angle_gamma   90.00
#
_symmetry.space_group_name_H-M   'P 1'
#
loop_
_entity.id
_entity.type
_entity.pdbx_description
1 polymer ?
#
loop_
_entity_poly.entity_id
_entity_poly.type
_entity_poly.pdbx_seq_one_letter_code
_entity_poly.pdbx_strand_id
1 'polypeptide(L)'
;YVEAKKNIFRFQKPGDLLVLNADNAITSGFSGAGETHFFSRKAPTNCVWQEGDWIVRRGQRVLNVHDILLPGVHNIENYMAAMAAVEGLVSDECICSVAKNFGGVEHRIELVRVKDGVKFYNDSIASSPSRTIAGLRSFSQKVMLIAGGYDKHIPYDVLGPEICNHVSRLFLCGATAGKIRDCVEAQPGQKPEILDCGDFDSAVLAAASAAQPGDIVLMSPASASFDQFKNFMERGDRFKQLVKEL
;
A
#
# COMPACT_ATOMS: atom_id res chain seq x y z
N TYR A 1 -13.10 11.76 12.72
CA TYR A 1 -11.78 11.45 12.15
C TYR A 1 -11.09 12.72 11.62
N VAL A 2 -11.73 13.52 10.76
CA VAL A 2 -11.17 14.76 10.19
C VAL A 2 -10.79 15.75 11.30
N GLU A 3 -11.67 15.97 12.28
CA GLU A 3 -11.37 16.85 13.42
C GLU A 3 -10.17 16.37 14.25
N ALA A 4 -10.03 15.06 14.45
CA ALA A 4 -8.85 14.50 15.11
C ALA A 4 -7.55 14.73 14.29
N LYS A 5 -7.62 14.66 12.95
CA LYS A 5 -6.47 14.93 12.06
C LYS A 5 -6.06 16.41 12.05
N LYS A 6 -6.98 17.35 12.25
CA LYS A 6 -6.67 18.78 12.36
C LYS A 6 -5.75 19.11 13.54
N ASN A 7 -5.62 18.23 14.52
CA ASN A 7 -4.67 18.44 15.62
C ASN A 7 -3.21 18.56 15.16
N ILE A 8 -2.87 18.05 13.97
CA ILE A 8 -1.51 18.17 13.40
C ILE A 8 -1.06 19.63 13.23
N PHE A 9 -2.01 20.55 13.02
CA PHE A 9 -1.68 21.97 12.83
C PHE A 9 -2.30 22.90 13.88
N ARG A 10 -3.25 22.44 14.70
CA ARG A 10 -3.92 23.27 15.73
C ARG A 10 -2.97 23.88 16.76
N PHE A 11 -1.86 23.21 17.02
CA PHE A 11 -0.87 23.61 18.03
C PHE A 11 0.42 24.15 17.40
N GLN A 12 0.42 24.35 16.08
CA GLN A 12 1.57 24.95 15.39
C GLN A 12 1.81 26.39 15.82
N LYS A 13 3.09 26.76 15.80
CA LYS A 13 3.59 28.12 16.07
C LYS A 13 4.07 28.75 14.77
N PRO A 14 4.23 30.08 14.72
CA PRO A 14 4.98 30.72 13.64
C PRO A 14 6.37 30.09 13.52
N GLY A 15 6.73 29.66 12.30
CA GLY A 15 7.99 28.94 12.02
C GLY A 15 7.85 27.42 11.93
N ASP A 16 6.73 26.83 12.34
CA ASP A 16 6.45 25.42 12.06
C ASP A 16 6.04 25.22 10.58
N LEU A 17 6.26 24.02 10.04
CA LEU A 17 5.91 23.66 8.68
C LEU A 17 4.68 22.75 8.66
N LEU A 18 3.71 23.06 7.81
CA LEU A 18 2.57 22.22 7.48
C LEU A 18 2.66 21.75 6.02
N VAL A 19 2.67 20.43 5.79
CA VAL A 19 2.67 19.85 4.45
C VAL A 19 1.30 19.29 4.13
N LEU A 20 0.71 19.69 3.01
CA LEU A 20 -0.65 19.33 2.61
C LEU A 20 -0.73 18.84 1.16
N ASN A 21 -1.59 17.85 0.92
CA ASN A 21 -1.96 17.44 -0.42
C ASN A 21 -3.03 18.39 -0.98
N ALA A 22 -2.68 19.15 -2.02
CA ALA A 22 -3.60 20.08 -2.68
C ALA A 22 -4.67 19.38 -3.52
N ASP A 23 -4.45 18.11 -3.90
CA ASP A 23 -5.41 17.31 -4.70
C ASP A 23 -6.55 16.74 -3.84
N ASN A 24 -6.41 16.75 -2.52
CA ASN A 24 -7.42 16.24 -1.60
C ASN A 24 -8.35 17.37 -1.14
N ALA A 25 -9.64 17.23 -1.44
CA ALA A 25 -10.67 18.26 -1.18
C ALA A 25 -10.78 18.66 0.31
N ILE A 26 -10.40 17.79 1.25
CA ILE A 26 -10.45 18.09 2.68
C ILE A 26 -9.19 18.84 3.11
N THR A 27 -8.02 18.32 2.76
CA THR A 27 -6.74 18.87 3.24
C THR A 27 -6.34 20.14 2.52
N SER A 28 -6.78 20.36 1.28
CA SER A 28 -6.50 21.60 0.53
C SER A 28 -7.04 22.87 1.20
N GLY A 29 -8.08 22.73 2.03
CA GLY A 29 -8.68 23.84 2.81
C GLY A 29 -8.09 24.03 4.21
N PHE A 30 -7.07 23.26 4.59
CA PHE A 30 -6.44 23.40 5.91
C PHE A 30 -5.39 24.52 5.90
N SER A 31 -5.23 25.20 7.05
CA SER A 31 -4.20 26.19 7.27
C SER A 31 -3.73 26.15 8.73
N GLY A 32 -2.43 26.25 8.94
CA GLY A 32 -1.81 26.33 10.26
C GLY A 32 -1.29 27.75 10.58
N ALA A 33 -0.67 27.93 11.73
CA ALA A 33 -0.02 29.17 12.12
C ALA A 33 1.35 29.36 11.44
N GLY A 34 1.96 28.29 10.94
CA GLY A 34 3.26 28.29 10.29
C GLY A 34 3.18 28.36 8.76
N GLU A 35 4.32 28.10 8.11
CA GLU A 35 4.39 28.01 6.66
C GLU A 35 3.66 26.76 6.17
N THR A 36 2.91 26.89 5.03
CA THR A 36 2.23 25.73 4.42
C THR A 36 2.85 25.43 3.07
N HIS A 37 3.39 24.21 2.94
CA HIS A 37 3.87 23.64 1.69
C HIS A 37 2.82 22.69 1.09
N PHE A 38 2.42 22.97 -0.12
CA PHE A 38 1.52 22.09 -0.86
C PHE A 38 2.28 21.19 -1.83
N PHE A 39 1.78 19.95 -1.97
CA PHE A 39 2.16 19.09 -3.09
C PHE A 39 0.94 18.66 -3.89
N SER A 40 1.12 18.45 -5.22
CA SER A 40 0.05 18.06 -6.13
C SER A 40 0.58 17.24 -7.30
N ARG A 41 -0.18 16.23 -7.71
CA ARG A 41 0.06 15.52 -8.96
C ARG A 41 -0.65 16.13 -10.15
N LYS A 42 -1.58 17.06 -9.92
CA LYS A 42 -2.49 17.58 -10.95
C LYS A 42 -2.13 18.97 -11.43
N ALA A 43 -1.51 19.80 -10.60
CA ALA A 43 -1.23 21.19 -10.91
C ALA A 43 0.02 21.70 -10.16
N PRO A 44 0.70 22.73 -10.68
CA PRO A 44 1.77 23.41 -9.97
C PRO A 44 1.30 23.96 -8.61
N THR A 45 2.20 23.87 -7.60
CA THR A 45 1.96 24.37 -6.25
C THR A 45 3.08 25.32 -5.81
N ASN A 46 2.97 25.83 -4.59
CA ASN A 46 4.04 26.65 -4.01
C ASN A 46 5.30 25.87 -3.61
N CYS A 47 5.30 24.54 -3.63
CA CYS A 47 6.45 23.75 -3.19
C CYS A 47 6.77 22.59 -4.14
N VAL A 48 5.95 21.53 -4.18
CA VAL A 48 6.25 20.31 -4.96
C VAL A 48 5.08 19.92 -5.85
N TRP A 49 5.33 19.58 -7.12
CA TRP A 49 4.30 19.06 -8.01
C TRP A 49 4.84 18.07 -9.02
N GLN A 50 3.95 17.30 -9.65
CA GLN A 50 4.29 16.44 -10.77
C GLN A 50 4.06 17.17 -12.10
N GLU A 51 5.04 17.12 -13.00
CA GLU A 51 4.96 17.60 -14.36
C GLU A 51 5.41 16.49 -15.33
N GLY A 52 4.45 15.82 -15.97
CA GLY A 52 4.74 14.62 -16.75
C GLY A 52 5.39 13.55 -15.86
N ASP A 53 6.55 13.04 -16.26
CA ASP A 53 7.31 12.04 -15.52
C ASP A 53 8.25 12.63 -14.45
N TRP A 54 8.19 13.93 -14.20
CA TRP A 54 9.09 14.58 -13.24
C TRP A 54 8.37 15.11 -12.01
N ILE A 55 8.95 14.89 -10.86
CA ILE A 55 8.65 15.64 -9.65
C ILE A 55 9.49 16.90 -9.66
N VAL A 56 8.79 18.02 -9.60
CA VAL A 56 9.34 19.38 -9.61
C VAL A 56 9.27 19.96 -8.21
N ARG A 57 10.36 20.57 -7.73
CA ARG A 57 10.43 21.29 -6.45
C ARG A 57 10.85 22.73 -6.74
N ARG A 58 10.03 23.70 -6.33
CA ARG A 58 10.30 25.14 -6.55
C ARG A 58 10.69 25.49 -7.99
N GLY A 59 10.06 24.83 -8.97
CA GLY A 59 10.32 25.08 -10.40
C GLY A 59 11.50 24.31 -10.99
N GLN A 60 12.21 23.49 -10.21
CA GLN A 60 13.32 22.66 -10.69
C GLN A 60 12.90 21.18 -10.74
N ARG A 61 13.21 20.49 -11.83
CA ARG A 61 13.02 19.05 -11.97
C ARG A 61 14.04 18.33 -11.09
N VAL A 62 13.56 17.56 -10.12
CA VAL A 62 14.41 16.88 -9.12
C VAL A 62 14.45 15.38 -9.34
N LEU A 63 13.30 14.72 -9.43
CA LEU A 63 13.20 13.27 -9.43
C LEU A 63 12.31 12.78 -10.57
N ASN A 64 12.81 11.86 -11.39
CA ASN A 64 11.95 11.15 -12.35
C ASN A 64 11.13 10.08 -11.62
N VAL A 65 9.83 9.99 -11.89
CA VAL A 65 8.95 9.03 -11.23
C VAL A 65 9.33 7.57 -11.50
N HIS A 66 9.98 7.29 -12.62
CA HIS A 66 10.47 5.97 -12.98
C HIS A 66 11.74 5.55 -12.21
N ASP A 67 12.42 6.49 -11.56
CA ASP A 67 13.54 6.21 -10.65
C ASP A 67 13.08 5.76 -9.25
N ILE A 68 11.79 5.87 -8.95
CA ILE A 68 11.23 5.43 -7.68
C ILE A 68 11.11 3.91 -7.68
N LEU A 69 11.90 3.24 -6.83
CA LEU A 69 11.91 1.78 -6.71
C LEU A 69 10.57 1.20 -6.26
N LEU A 70 9.84 1.93 -5.42
CA LEU A 70 8.56 1.48 -4.87
C LEU A 70 7.44 1.62 -5.89
N PRO A 71 6.69 0.54 -6.21
CA PRO A 71 5.60 0.60 -7.17
C PRO A 71 4.40 1.38 -6.61
N GLY A 72 3.64 1.97 -7.54
CA GLY A 72 2.33 2.56 -7.25
C GLY A 72 2.34 4.08 -7.13
N VAL A 73 1.27 4.65 -7.64
CA VAL A 73 1.03 6.11 -7.72
C VAL A 73 1.07 6.80 -6.36
N HIS A 74 0.57 6.12 -5.31
CA HIS A 74 0.61 6.64 -3.94
C HIS A 74 2.04 6.83 -3.41
N ASN A 75 3.02 6.09 -3.94
CA ASN A 75 4.42 6.31 -3.57
C ASN A 75 4.99 7.58 -4.20
N ILE A 76 4.56 7.97 -5.39
CA ILE A 76 4.88 9.29 -5.96
C ILE A 76 4.39 10.40 -5.01
N GLU A 77 3.16 10.30 -4.51
CA GLU A 77 2.59 11.25 -3.53
C GLU A 77 3.37 11.25 -2.22
N ASN A 78 3.77 10.07 -1.73
CA ASN A 78 4.62 9.96 -0.53
C ASN A 78 5.97 10.65 -0.71
N TYR A 79 6.62 10.48 -1.87
CA TYR A 79 7.87 11.19 -2.19
C TYR A 79 7.67 12.70 -2.27
N MET A 80 6.60 13.18 -2.92
CA MET A 80 6.29 14.61 -2.97
C MET A 80 6.04 15.20 -1.58
N ALA A 81 5.31 14.49 -0.73
CA ALA A 81 5.08 14.90 0.66
C ALA A 81 6.39 14.95 1.47
N ALA A 82 7.24 13.92 1.32
CA ALA A 82 8.54 13.89 1.98
C ALA A 82 9.46 15.02 1.49
N MET A 83 9.52 15.25 0.17
CA MET A 83 10.32 16.34 -0.43
C MET A 83 9.89 17.71 0.08
N ALA A 84 8.57 17.93 0.23
CA ALA A 84 8.04 19.17 0.80
C ALA A 84 8.38 19.32 2.29
N ALA A 85 8.40 18.21 3.04
CA ALA A 85 8.69 18.21 4.48
C ALA A 85 10.18 18.45 4.80
N VAL A 86 11.08 17.97 3.92
CA VAL A 86 12.54 18.10 4.12
C VAL A 86 13.16 19.22 3.28
N GLU A 87 12.35 20.14 2.78
CA GLU A 87 12.85 21.27 1.98
C GLU A 87 13.88 22.08 2.77
N GLY A 88 15.01 22.37 2.15
CA GLY A 88 16.13 23.08 2.80
C GLY A 88 16.97 22.25 3.78
N LEU A 89 16.56 21.00 4.08
CA LEU A 89 17.27 20.12 5.00
C LEU A 89 18.15 19.10 4.29
N VAL A 90 17.79 18.68 3.08
CA VAL A 90 18.52 17.67 2.30
C VAL A 90 18.67 18.10 0.84
N SER A 91 19.77 17.66 0.21
CA SER A 91 20.05 17.94 -1.21
C SER A 91 19.17 17.08 -2.14
N ASP A 92 19.05 17.52 -3.40
CA ASP A 92 18.34 16.79 -4.46
C ASP A 92 19.00 15.43 -4.76
N GLU A 93 20.33 15.35 -4.66
CA GLU A 93 21.09 14.10 -4.86
C GLU A 93 20.72 13.07 -3.79
N CYS A 94 20.54 13.50 -2.54
CA CYS A 94 20.11 12.64 -1.45
C CYS A 94 18.70 12.10 -1.71
N ILE A 95 17.77 12.94 -2.15
CA ILE A 95 16.40 12.55 -2.52
C ILE A 95 16.42 11.50 -3.64
N CYS A 96 17.18 11.75 -4.72
CA CYS A 96 17.32 10.81 -5.84
C CYS A 96 17.96 9.48 -5.41
N SER A 97 18.96 9.52 -4.52
CA SER A 97 19.60 8.33 -3.98
C SER A 97 18.63 7.48 -3.18
N VAL A 98 17.83 8.10 -2.31
CA VAL A 98 16.79 7.41 -1.54
C VAL A 98 15.74 6.80 -2.47
N ALA A 99 15.27 7.54 -3.50
CA ALA A 99 14.26 7.04 -4.43
C ALA A 99 14.70 5.76 -5.15
N LYS A 100 15.98 5.67 -5.53
CA LYS A 100 16.57 4.53 -6.25
C LYS A 100 16.89 3.32 -5.35
N ASN A 101 17.08 3.53 -4.07
CA ASN A 101 17.60 2.49 -3.17
C ASN A 101 16.63 2.10 -2.04
N PHE A 102 15.62 2.92 -1.75
CA PHE A 102 14.68 2.62 -0.67
C PHE A 102 13.67 1.55 -1.10
N GLY A 103 13.85 0.34 -0.60
CA GLY A 103 13.01 -0.83 -0.91
C GLY A 103 11.66 -0.86 -0.19
N GLY A 104 11.31 0.18 0.57
CA GLY A 104 10.04 0.28 1.28
C GLY A 104 10.13 -0.02 2.76
N VAL A 105 8.97 0.01 3.39
CA VAL A 105 8.80 -0.34 4.80
C VAL A 105 8.46 -1.81 4.89
N GLU A 106 9.09 -2.52 5.82
CA GLU A 106 8.82 -3.91 6.12
C GLU A 106 7.31 -4.16 6.32
N HIS A 107 6.81 -5.27 5.81
CA HIS A 107 5.38 -5.66 5.80
C HIS A 107 4.44 -4.76 4.99
N ARG A 108 4.94 -3.85 4.15
CA ARG A 108 4.13 -2.98 3.30
C ARG A 108 4.53 -3.13 1.82
N ILE A 109 3.84 -4.02 1.11
CA ILE A 109 4.16 -4.41 -0.28
C ILE A 109 5.66 -4.73 -0.42
N GLU A 110 6.23 -5.34 0.61
CA GLU A 110 7.63 -5.72 0.69
C GLU A 110 7.90 -6.91 -0.25
N LEU A 111 8.79 -6.74 -1.22
CA LEU A 111 9.25 -7.88 -2.04
C LEU A 111 10.16 -8.76 -1.19
N VAL A 112 9.67 -9.94 -0.80
CA VAL A 112 10.40 -10.88 0.05
C VAL A 112 11.37 -11.74 -0.74
N ARG A 113 10.91 -12.26 -1.88
CA ARG A 113 11.67 -13.20 -2.71
C ARG A 113 11.17 -13.23 -4.14
N VAL A 114 12.09 -13.47 -5.06
CA VAL A 114 11.79 -13.95 -6.40
C VAL A 114 12.31 -15.38 -6.49
N LYS A 115 11.42 -16.34 -6.76
CA LYS A 115 11.76 -17.76 -6.93
C LYS A 115 11.13 -18.30 -8.19
N ASP A 116 11.92 -18.91 -9.06
CA ASP A 116 11.47 -19.52 -10.30
C ASP A 116 10.56 -18.58 -11.16
N GLY A 117 10.89 -17.27 -11.15
CA GLY A 117 10.13 -16.25 -11.85
C GLY A 117 8.86 -15.77 -11.13
N VAL A 118 8.51 -16.32 -9.98
CA VAL A 118 7.39 -15.88 -9.11
C VAL A 118 7.87 -14.84 -8.12
N LYS A 119 7.13 -13.73 -7.98
CA LYS A 119 7.41 -12.68 -7.01
C LYS A 119 6.50 -12.79 -5.79
N PHE A 120 7.07 -12.84 -4.59
CA PHE A 120 6.35 -12.96 -3.32
C PHE A 120 6.39 -11.63 -2.57
N TYR A 121 5.20 -11.03 -2.34
CA TYR A 121 5.07 -9.74 -1.66
C TYR A 121 4.36 -9.88 -0.31
N ASN A 122 4.94 -9.25 0.71
CA ASN A 122 4.41 -9.16 2.07
C ASN A 122 3.75 -7.79 2.28
N ASP A 123 2.43 -7.78 2.47
CA ASP A 123 1.64 -6.60 2.80
C ASP A 123 0.82 -6.85 4.09
N SER A 124 1.45 -7.50 5.08
CA SER A 124 0.79 -7.89 6.33
C SER A 124 0.19 -6.72 7.11
N ILE A 125 0.69 -5.50 6.91
CA ILE A 125 0.15 -4.28 7.52
C ILE A 125 -1.26 -3.93 7.00
N ALA A 126 -1.70 -4.48 5.86
CA ALA A 126 -3.01 -4.27 5.27
C ALA A 126 -4.12 -5.00 6.05
N SER A 127 -4.40 -4.54 7.25
CA SER A 127 -5.35 -5.13 8.20
C SER A 127 -6.78 -4.60 8.07
N SER A 128 -7.16 -4.12 6.87
CA SER A 128 -8.51 -3.68 6.51
C SER A 128 -8.73 -3.73 5.00
N PRO A 129 -9.99 -3.86 4.51
CA PRO A 129 -10.31 -3.87 3.09
C PRO A 129 -9.71 -2.72 2.28
N SER A 130 -9.81 -1.48 2.77
CA SER A 130 -9.30 -0.30 2.07
C SER A 130 -7.78 -0.33 1.84
N ARG A 131 -7.00 -0.93 2.75
CA ARG A 131 -5.55 -1.07 2.61
C ARG A 131 -5.19 -2.13 1.58
N THR A 132 -5.85 -3.28 1.61
CA THR A 132 -5.67 -4.33 0.60
C THR A 132 -6.05 -3.83 -0.79
N ILE A 133 -7.13 -3.06 -0.92
CA ILE A 133 -7.51 -2.40 -2.19
C ILE A 133 -6.38 -1.51 -2.71
N ALA A 134 -5.79 -0.69 -1.85
CA ALA A 134 -4.65 0.14 -2.24
C ALA A 134 -3.45 -0.71 -2.69
N GLY A 135 -3.19 -1.82 -2.01
CA GLY A 135 -2.16 -2.80 -2.40
C GLY A 135 -2.44 -3.43 -3.76
N LEU A 136 -3.64 -3.93 -3.99
CA LEU A 136 -4.06 -4.55 -5.26
C LEU A 136 -3.89 -3.61 -6.45
N ARG A 137 -4.29 -2.35 -6.29
CA ARG A 137 -4.17 -1.29 -7.32
C ARG A 137 -2.73 -0.86 -7.64
N SER A 138 -1.75 -1.32 -6.85
CA SER A 138 -0.33 -1.02 -7.09
C SER A 138 0.29 -1.91 -8.16
N PHE A 139 -0.38 -2.98 -8.56
CA PHE A 139 0.10 -3.92 -9.57
C PHE A 139 -0.61 -3.71 -10.91
N SER A 140 0.14 -3.80 -11.99
CA SER A 140 -0.38 -3.68 -13.37
C SER A 140 -0.98 -4.98 -13.91
N GLN A 141 -0.77 -6.11 -13.22
CA GLN A 141 -1.30 -7.42 -13.56
C GLN A 141 -2.13 -7.98 -12.40
N LYS A 142 -2.96 -8.99 -12.69
CA LYS A 142 -3.67 -9.72 -11.64
C LYS A 142 -2.70 -10.49 -10.76
N VAL A 143 -2.99 -10.51 -9.45
CA VAL A 143 -2.17 -11.19 -8.45
C VAL A 143 -2.88 -12.43 -7.91
N MET A 144 -2.13 -13.36 -7.35
CA MET A 144 -2.62 -14.43 -6.49
C MET A 144 -2.65 -13.86 -5.06
N LEU A 145 -3.84 -13.71 -4.51
CA LEU A 145 -4.06 -13.03 -3.22
C LEU A 145 -4.23 -14.03 -2.08
N ILE A 146 -3.46 -13.87 -1.01
CA ILE A 146 -3.69 -14.51 0.29
C ILE A 146 -4.38 -13.50 1.18
N ALA A 147 -5.61 -13.81 1.64
CA ALA A 147 -6.44 -12.92 2.43
C ALA A 147 -7.19 -13.64 3.56
N GLY A 148 -7.54 -12.87 4.57
CA GLY A 148 -8.27 -13.33 5.75
C GLY A 148 -7.53 -13.10 7.06
N GLY A 149 -8.17 -13.49 8.16
CA GLY A 149 -7.66 -13.29 9.50
C GLY A 149 -8.76 -12.94 10.49
N TYR A 150 -8.41 -12.21 11.56
CA TYR A 150 -9.32 -11.84 12.65
C TYR A 150 -10.40 -10.85 12.20
N ASP A 151 -11.64 -11.09 12.64
CA ASP A 151 -12.78 -10.25 12.31
C ASP A 151 -12.92 -9.06 13.29
N LYS A 152 -12.70 -7.85 12.76
CA LYS A 152 -12.95 -6.59 13.49
C LYS A 152 -14.40 -6.10 13.36
N HIS A 153 -15.32 -6.91 12.82
CA HIS A 153 -16.71 -6.55 12.54
C HIS A 153 -16.85 -5.32 11.62
N ILE A 154 -15.96 -5.19 10.65
CA ILE A 154 -16.01 -4.16 9.60
C ILE A 154 -16.61 -4.72 8.31
N PRO A 155 -17.21 -3.88 7.45
CA PRO A 155 -17.76 -4.32 6.16
C PRO A 155 -16.64 -4.70 5.17
N TYR A 156 -16.90 -5.76 4.37
CA TYR A 156 -16.00 -6.24 3.32
C TYR A 156 -16.55 -6.02 1.90
N ASP A 157 -17.76 -5.47 1.77
CA ASP A 157 -18.48 -5.33 0.48
C ASP A 157 -17.64 -4.63 -0.60
N VAL A 158 -16.90 -3.59 -0.20
CA VAL A 158 -16.05 -2.83 -1.12
C VAL A 158 -14.87 -3.63 -1.70
N LEU A 159 -14.53 -4.78 -1.09
CA LEU A 159 -13.40 -5.62 -1.51
C LEU A 159 -13.78 -6.53 -2.69
N GLY A 160 -15.03 -6.98 -2.77
CA GLY A 160 -15.50 -7.92 -3.79
C GLY A 160 -15.19 -7.48 -5.22
N PRO A 161 -15.61 -6.27 -5.66
CA PRO A 161 -15.33 -5.78 -7.00
C PRO A 161 -13.83 -5.69 -7.31
N GLU A 162 -13.03 -5.26 -6.33
CA GLU A 162 -11.58 -5.11 -6.50
C GLU A 162 -10.87 -6.45 -6.63
N ILE A 163 -11.30 -7.45 -5.87
CA ILE A 163 -10.78 -8.82 -6.02
C ILE A 163 -11.13 -9.36 -7.41
N CYS A 164 -12.35 -9.23 -7.90
CA CYS A 164 -12.71 -9.68 -9.25
C CYS A 164 -11.85 -9.02 -10.35
N ASN A 165 -11.51 -7.76 -10.18
CA ASN A 165 -10.72 -7.00 -11.16
C ASN A 165 -9.21 -7.31 -11.11
N HIS A 166 -8.65 -7.49 -9.90
CA HIS A 166 -7.20 -7.51 -9.68
C HIS A 166 -6.63 -8.85 -9.24
N VAL A 167 -7.46 -9.86 -8.97
CA VAL A 167 -7.02 -11.16 -8.46
C VAL A 167 -7.26 -12.25 -9.50
N SER A 168 -6.27 -13.11 -9.72
CA SER A 168 -6.37 -14.30 -10.55
C SER A 168 -6.82 -15.51 -9.75
N ARG A 169 -6.27 -15.70 -8.53
CA ARG A 169 -6.62 -16.75 -7.57
C ARG A 169 -6.64 -16.18 -6.17
N LEU A 170 -7.61 -16.60 -5.36
CA LEU A 170 -7.83 -16.13 -3.98
C LEU A 170 -7.67 -17.29 -3.00
N PHE A 171 -6.71 -17.17 -2.09
CA PHE A 171 -6.43 -18.12 -1.02
C PHE A 171 -6.90 -17.53 0.30
N LEU A 172 -7.92 -18.15 0.88
CA LEU A 172 -8.57 -17.65 2.08
C LEU A 172 -8.16 -18.44 3.32
N CYS A 173 -7.99 -17.70 4.44
CA CYS A 173 -7.69 -18.29 5.73
C CYS A 173 -8.29 -17.49 6.88
N GLY A 174 -8.45 -18.13 8.04
CA GLY A 174 -8.87 -17.48 9.28
C GLY A 174 -10.35 -17.07 9.32
N ALA A 175 -10.73 -16.35 10.37
CA ALA A 175 -12.12 -16.10 10.73
C ALA A 175 -12.94 -15.29 9.70
N THR A 176 -12.28 -14.48 8.86
CA THR A 176 -12.96 -13.66 7.85
C THR A 176 -13.04 -14.29 6.46
N ALA A 177 -12.54 -15.53 6.29
CA ALA A 177 -12.54 -16.24 5.01
C ALA A 177 -13.93 -16.27 4.35
N GLY A 178 -14.95 -16.68 5.11
CA GLY A 178 -16.35 -16.71 4.64
C GLY A 178 -16.85 -15.33 4.18
N LYS A 179 -16.63 -14.28 4.96
CA LYS A 179 -17.06 -12.91 4.61
C LYS A 179 -16.42 -12.40 3.32
N ILE A 180 -15.13 -12.69 3.13
CA ILE A 180 -14.42 -12.29 1.90
C ILE A 180 -14.93 -13.10 0.72
N ARG A 181 -15.18 -14.41 0.89
CA ARG A 181 -15.81 -15.26 -0.14
C ARG A 181 -17.16 -14.69 -0.56
N ASP A 182 -18.05 -14.46 0.40
CA ASP A 182 -19.43 -14.00 0.15
C ASP A 182 -19.42 -12.67 -0.64
N CYS A 183 -18.55 -11.72 -0.29
CA CYS A 183 -18.48 -10.46 -1.00
C CYS A 183 -17.95 -10.60 -2.45
N VAL A 184 -17.12 -11.60 -2.75
CA VAL A 184 -16.66 -11.92 -4.11
C VAL A 184 -17.77 -12.67 -4.88
N GLU A 185 -18.41 -13.65 -4.25
CA GLU A 185 -19.48 -14.44 -4.87
C GLU A 185 -20.71 -13.60 -5.21
N ALA A 186 -20.98 -12.55 -4.45
CA ALA A 186 -22.04 -11.58 -4.73
C ALA A 186 -21.80 -10.71 -5.99
N GLN A 187 -20.57 -10.66 -6.53
CA GLN A 187 -20.28 -9.86 -7.70
C GLN A 187 -20.81 -10.51 -9.00
N PRO A 188 -21.27 -9.73 -9.97
CA PRO A 188 -21.57 -10.24 -11.30
C PRO A 188 -20.31 -10.55 -12.10
N GLY A 189 -20.40 -11.44 -13.11
CA GLY A 189 -19.32 -11.72 -14.04
C GLY A 189 -18.30 -12.73 -13.57
N GLN A 190 -17.11 -12.68 -14.17
CA GLN A 190 -16.04 -13.62 -13.91
C GLN A 190 -15.40 -13.37 -12.54
N LYS A 191 -15.18 -14.44 -11.81
CA LYS A 191 -14.58 -14.43 -10.47
C LYS A 191 -13.24 -15.17 -10.49
N PRO A 192 -12.31 -14.83 -9.58
CA PRO A 192 -11.12 -15.65 -9.39
C PRO A 192 -11.49 -17.05 -8.85
N GLU A 193 -10.62 -18.01 -9.08
CA GLU A 193 -10.68 -19.28 -8.35
C GLU A 193 -10.46 -19.02 -6.87
N ILE A 194 -11.34 -19.57 -6.00
CA ILE A 194 -11.31 -19.36 -4.55
C ILE A 194 -10.98 -20.67 -3.86
N LEU A 195 -9.90 -20.69 -3.09
CA LEU A 195 -9.48 -21.81 -2.26
C LEU A 195 -9.60 -21.41 -0.79
N ASP A 196 -10.33 -22.21 -0.01
CA ASP A 196 -10.35 -22.09 1.45
C ASP A 196 -9.28 -23.01 2.02
N CYS A 197 -8.27 -22.42 2.64
CA CYS A 197 -7.10 -23.12 3.13
C CYS A 197 -7.15 -23.36 4.65
N GLY A 198 -8.15 -22.80 5.34
CA GLY A 198 -8.31 -22.90 6.78
C GLY A 198 -7.33 -22.02 7.56
N ASP A 199 -6.04 -22.36 7.59
CA ASP A 199 -5.01 -21.61 8.31
C ASP A 199 -4.06 -20.85 7.38
N PHE A 200 -3.25 -19.98 7.98
CA PHE A 200 -2.35 -19.08 7.27
C PHE A 200 -1.22 -19.81 6.53
N ASP A 201 -0.57 -20.77 7.19
CA ASP A 201 0.56 -21.50 6.60
C ASP A 201 0.11 -22.31 5.38
N SER A 202 -1.04 -22.98 5.49
CA SER A 202 -1.68 -23.71 4.40
C SER A 202 -1.99 -22.79 3.21
N ALA A 203 -2.47 -21.57 3.45
CA ALA A 203 -2.76 -20.61 2.39
C ALA A 203 -1.49 -20.16 1.65
N VAL A 204 -0.40 -19.91 2.39
CA VAL A 204 0.89 -19.53 1.79
C VAL A 204 1.45 -20.67 0.92
N LEU A 205 1.45 -21.89 1.45
CA LEU A 205 1.98 -23.06 0.73
C LEU A 205 1.12 -23.41 -0.50
N ALA A 206 -0.20 -23.31 -0.39
CA ALA A 206 -1.11 -23.52 -1.52
C ALA A 206 -0.89 -22.48 -2.62
N ALA A 207 -0.75 -21.21 -2.25
CA ALA A 207 -0.46 -20.15 -3.20
C ALA A 207 0.90 -20.35 -3.89
N ALA A 208 1.94 -20.71 -3.13
CA ALA A 208 3.26 -21.00 -3.69
C ALA A 208 3.27 -22.20 -4.64
N SER A 209 2.55 -23.27 -4.29
CA SER A 209 2.44 -24.48 -5.12
C SER A 209 1.67 -24.25 -6.43
N ALA A 210 0.70 -23.35 -6.42
CA ALA A 210 -0.14 -23.05 -7.58
C ALA A 210 0.46 -22.00 -8.52
N ALA A 211 1.48 -21.26 -8.08
CA ALA A 211 2.07 -20.15 -8.82
C ALA A 211 2.94 -20.64 -10.00
N GLN A 212 2.93 -19.89 -11.10
CA GLN A 212 3.70 -20.13 -12.31
C GLN A 212 4.69 -18.96 -12.55
N PRO A 213 5.78 -19.19 -13.32
CA PRO A 213 6.70 -18.10 -13.68
C PRO A 213 5.96 -16.89 -14.26
N GLY A 214 6.23 -15.71 -13.72
CA GLY A 214 5.55 -14.45 -14.05
C GLY A 214 4.44 -14.06 -13.08
N ASP A 215 3.96 -14.99 -12.23
CA ASP A 215 2.93 -14.68 -11.24
C ASP A 215 3.47 -13.81 -10.08
N ILE A 216 2.54 -13.10 -9.48
CA ILE A 216 2.75 -12.37 -8.23
C ILE A 216 1.89 -13.00 -7.14
N VAL A 217 2.51 -13.49 -6.08
CA VAL A 217 1.84 -13.90 -4.85
C VAL A 217 1.89 -12.73 -3.86
N LEU A 218 0.72 -12.19 -3.54
CA LEU A 218 0.56 -11.07 -2.61
C LEU A 218 -0.16 -11.54 -1.35
N MET A 219 0.51 -11.48 -0.20
CA MET A 219 -0.12 -11.62 1.09
C MET A 219 -0.57 -10.24 1.56
N SER A 220 -1.88 -9.92 1.38
CA SER A 220 -2.52 -8.67 1.80
C SER A 220 -3.88 -8.99 2.42
N PRO A 221 -3.91 -9.17 3.75
CA PRO A 221 -4.93 -9.96 4.43
C PRO A 221 -6.32 -9.33 4.50
N ALA A 222 -6.47 -8.03 4.32
CA ALA A 222 -7.69 -7.25 4.54
C ALA A 222 -8.28 -7.35 5.98
N SER A 223 -7.60 -8.07 6.86
CA SER A 223 -8.04 -8.43 8.21
C SER A 223 -6.89 -8.31 9.21
N ALA A 224 -7.22 -8.12 10.49
CA ALA A 224 -6.21 -8.17 11.54
C ALA A 224 -5.64 -9.60 11.67
N SER A 225 -4.60 -9.76 12.49
CA SER A 225 -3.88 -11.03 12.63
C SER A 225 -4.20 -11.80 13.92
N PHE A 226 -5.05 -11.23 14.78
CA PHE A 226 -5.21 -11.66 16.18
C PHE A 226 -5.88 -13.04 16.38
N ASP A 227 -6.34 -13.67 15.32
CA ASP A 227 -6.85 -15.06 15.34
C ASP A 227 -5.72 -16.11 15.36
N GLN A 228 -4.56 -15.80 14.75
CA GLN A 228 -3.44 -16.73 14.64
C GLN A 228 -2.08 -16.14 15.08
N PHE A 229 -1.97 -14.81 15.21
CA PHE A 229 -0.73 -14.09 15.54
C PHE A 229 -0.98 -12.96 16.53
N LYS A 230 0.01 -12.58 17.32
CA LYS A 230 -0.09 -11.46 18.27
C LYS A 230 -0.25 -10.10 17.58
N ASN A 231 0.32 -9.95 16.40
CA ASN A 231 0.30 -8.71 15.63
C ASN A 231 0.61 -8.97 14.14
N PHE A 232 0.48 -7.93 13.30
CA PHE A 232 0.72 -8.04 11.87
C PHE A 232 2.21 -8.29 11.54
N MET A 233 3.15 -7.89 12.40
CA MET A 233 4.59 -8.11 12.19
C MET A 233 4.90 -9.60 12.28
N GLU A 234 4.42 -10.29 13.33
CA GLU A 234 4.59 -11.72 13.49
C GLU A 234 4.00 -12.52 12.31
N ARG A 235 2.80 -12.14 11.82
CA ARG A 235 2.23 -12.73 10.60
C ARG A 235 3.10 -12.48 9.37
N GLY A 236 3.64 -11.27 9.21
CA GLY A 236 4.52 -10.93 8.11
C GLY A 236 5.86 -11.65 8.18
N ASP A 237 6.43 -11.83 9.37
CA ASP A 237 7.65 -12.61 9.58
C ASP A 237 7.44 -14.10 9.28
N ARG A 238 6.27 -14.65 9.68
CA ARG A 238 5.91 -16.03 9.33
C ARG A 238 5.79 -16.20 7.82
N PHE A 239 5.18 -15.26 7.11
CA PHE A 239 5.15 -15.27 5.65
C PHE A 239 6.57 -15.27 5.05
N LYS A 240 7.45 -14.39 5.53
CA LYS A 240 8.84 -14.33 5.07
C LYS A 240 9.59 -15.63 5.31
N GLN A 241 9.39 -16.24 6.48
CA GLN A 241 10.00 -17.54 6.80
C GLN A 241 9.54 -18.62 5.80
N LEU A 242 8.22 -18.82 5.64
CA LEU A 242 7.68 -19.82 4.72
C LEU A 242 8.18 -19.62 3.29
N VAL A 243 8.15 -18.37 2.80
CA VAL A 243 8.61 -18.05 1.43
C VAL A 243 10.12 -18.29 1.26
N LYS A 244 10.94 -18.10 2.29
CA LYS A 244 12.37 -18.39 2.23
C LYS A 244 12.69 -19.89 2.23
N GLU A 245 11.82 -20.69 2.84
CA GLU A 245 11.96 -22.16 2.92
C GLU A 245 11.49 -22.88 1.64
N LEU A 246 10.70 -22.19 0.77
CA LEU A 246 10.31 -22.76 -0.55
C LEU A 246 11.58 -23.01 -1.39
#